data_d9ca0a61e46cc326793d62e5b7e5c88e
#
_entry.id   d9ca0a61e46cc326793d62e5b7e5c88e
#
_cell.length_a   1.000
_cell.length_b   1.000
_cell.length_c   1.000
_cell.angle_alpha   90.00
_cell.angle_beta   90.00
_cell.angle_gamma   90.00
#
_symmetry.space_group_name_H-M   'P 1'
#
loop_
_entity.id
_entity.type
_entity.pdbx_description
1 polymer ?
#
loop_
_entity_poly.entity_id
_entity_poly.type
_entity_poly.pdbx_seq_one_letter_code
_entity_poly.pdbx_strand_id
1 'polypeptide(L)'
;MGRFRLVSAGYTIIFFPRRADPAELSRRFLMLMNAFDKPVQSNTEQTGRGHGFARMFDRVCAFLDERVGGASALVAACQSVADRFWHSKLYFPVCFLMLAVFMAAGLPVVGGVLVMSTLIFLLLFCDDLLSILFPVVLLAMVGTEFYDELYSLLRFWWIGLLAAAALLVHIGAYARAPRNGGCMHGMVAVSVATLLGGLGFISREEYFSPTALYYSLGLGVVMLLAYLLCRSEADRARDYDVAERMLQILYAGGLFTGFVVALFYVRNLQEFLQDFATLYFKYRNFSATMLLIALPAAAYFAAHDRRHFLSVAFLYFMLLMTGSRSGLIFGTAMLLLCLAYVYYCNPERRAFYRRVGLISLIPAVALLIALVPRLFASRMVDGALISPDDSRYTFFIQGLLDFVKNPLFGCGLGSMHNAPIFLGVEGSIVWYHNLIAQILGSMGLVGVVGYGWLFYDRVRLLWRKRSRTTMAFALSYFAMLLISMTNPGMFCPMPNALLMVAMFVVVERQPDTAAVPVKVGSASTPERRLF
;
A
#
# COMPACT_ATOMS: atom_id res chain seq x y z
N MET A 1 -3.43 -52.94 -7.75
CA MET A 1 -2.79 -52.85 -9.10
C MET A 1 -3.61 -51.90 -9.93
N GLY A 2 -3.03 -50.79 -10.38
CA GLY A 2 -3.72 -49.80 -11.20
C GLY A 2 -2.80 -48.57 -11.32
N ARG A 3 -1.84 -48.60 -12.25
CA ARG A 3 -0.97 -47.46 -12.58
C ARG A 3 -1.76 -46.50 -13.47
N PHE A 4 -2.01 -45.30 -12.98
CA PHE A 4 -2.35 -44.17 -13.84
C PHE A 4 -1.10 -43.33 -14.06
N ARG A 5 -0.61 -43.29 -15.30
CA ARG A 5 0.40 -42.37 -15.81
C ARG A 5 -0.37 -41.12 -16.30
N LEU A 6 -0.18 -40.00 -15.64
CA LEU A 6 -0.44 -38.68 -16.20
C LEU A 6 0.91 -38.06 -16.57
N VAL A 7 1.14 -37.91 -17.87
CA VAL A 7 2.26 -37.15 -18.44
C VAL A 7 1.77 -35.71 -18.55
N SER A 8 2.41 -34.82 -17.80
CA SER A 8 2.32 -33.38 -18.01
C SER A 8 3.64 -32.77 -17.56
N ALA A 9 4.25 -32.12 -18.52
CA ALA A 9 5.35 -31.16 -18.47
C ALA A 9 6.01 -30.83 -17.09
N GLY A 10 7.19 -31.39 -16.89
CA GLY A 10 8.32 -30.63 -16.35
C GLY A 10 8.38 -30.28 -14.86
N TYR A 11 7.61 -30.89 -13.95
CA TYR A 11 7.76 -30.66 -12.50
C TYR A 11 8.17 -31.90 -11.76
N THR A 12 9.38 -31.90 -11.21
CA THR A 12 9.85 -32.91 -10.26
C THR A 12 9.25 -32.62 -8.89
N ILE A 13 8.21 -33.36 -8.51
CA ILE A 13 7.67 -33.34 -7.15
C ILE A 13 8.58 -34.18 -6.29
N ILE A 14 9.33 -33.55 -5.39
CA ILE A 14 10.13 -34.24 -4.36
C ILE A 14 9.17 -34.68 -3.26
N PHE A 15 8.92 -36.00 -3.18
CA PHE A 15 8.22 -36.61 -2.05
C PHE A 15 9.17 -36.72 -0.86
N PHE A 16 8.81 -36.16 0.27
CA PHE A 16 9.44 -36.44 1.56
C PHE A 16 9.14 -37.89 1.98
N PRO A 17 10.12 -38.60 2.56
CA PRO A 17 9.94 -39.98 2.95
C PRO A 17 8.90 -40.12 4.05
N ARG A 18 7.92 -40.99 3.83
CA ARG A 18 7.01 -41.49 4.86
C ARG A 18 7.81 -42.22 5.94
N ARG A 19 7.74 -41.73 7.16
CA ARG A 19 7.72 -42.40 8.47
C ARG A 19 8.33 -41.49 9.53
N ALA A 20 7.56 -40.51 10.00
CA ALA A 20 7.65 -40.11 11.39
C ALA A 20 6.31 -40.55 12.04
N ASP A 21 6.39 -41.33 13.07
CA ASP A 21 5.23 -41.82 13.81
C ASP A 21 4.47 -40.60 14.37
N PRO A 22 3.17 -40.43 14.03
CA PRO A 22 2.35 -39.34 14.56
C PRO A 22 2.34 -39.25 16.08
N ALA A 23 2.51 -40.42 16.76
CA ALA A 23 2.58 -40.50 18.20
C ALA A 23 3.88 -39.91 18.78
N GLU A 24 4.99 -39.98 18.05
CA GLU A 24 6.27 -39.39 18.49
C GLU A 24 6.29 -37.87 18.28
N LEU A 25 5.71 -37.37 17.18
CA LEU A 25 5.51 -35.94 16.94
C LEU A 25 4.56 -35.34 17.98
N SER A 26 3.49 -36.03 18.31
CA SER A 26 2.54 -35.60 19.34
C SER A 26 3.16 -35.61 20.75
N ARG A 27 3.99 -36.59 21.09
CA ARG A 27 4.75 -36.60 22.36
C ARG A 27 5.80 -35.50 22.44
N ARG A 28 6.52 -35.22 21.37
CA ARG A 28 7.48 -34.10 21.32
C ARG A 28 6.78 -32.73 21.41
N PHE A 29 5.62 -32.59 20.78
CA PHE A 29 4.80 -31.38 20.90
C PHE A 29 4.22 -31.22 22.31
N LEU A 30 3.73 -32.30 22.94
CA LEU A 30 3.28 -32.31 24.33
C LEU A 30 4.42 -32.05 25.34
N MET A 31 5.62 -32.59 25.11
CA MET A 31 6.78 -32.26 25.95
C MET A 31 7.19 -30.78 25.81
N LEU A 32 7.10 -30.19 24.61
CA LEU A 32 7.30 -28.76 24.41
C LEU A 32 6.22 -27.94 25.16
N MET A 33 4.95 -28.35 25.07
CA MET A 33 3.85 -27.67 25.77
C MET A 33 3.97 -27.77 27.28
N ASN A 34 4.37 -28.94 27.83
CA ASN A 34 4.58 -29.10 29.27
C ASN A 34 5.83 -28.41 29.84
N ALA A 35 6.83 -28.08 28.97
CA ALA A 35 7.98 -27.27 29.39
C ALA A 35 7.58 -25.77 29.61
N PHE A 36 6.42 -25.36 29.07
CA PHE A 36 5.90 -24.01 29.24
C PHE A 36 5.06 -23.79 30.51
N ASP A 37 4.74 -24.87 31.29
CA ASP A 37 3.84 -24.77 32.44
C ASP A 37 4.53 -24.55 33.81
N LYS A 38 5.85 -24.37 33.87
CA LYS A 38 6.53 -24.03 35.14
C LYS A 38 6.40 -22.53 35.45
N PRO A 39 5.87 -22.15 36.65
CA PRO A 39 5.70 -20.76 37.02
C PRO A 39 7.05 -20.11 37.34
N VAL A 40 7.38 -19.05 36.62
CA VAL A 40 8.46 -18.13 37.00
C VAL A 40 7.87 -17.11 37.98
N GLN A 41 8.31 -17.16 39.23
CA GLN A 41 8.02 -16.11 40.21
C GLN A 41 8.78 -14.86 39.84
N SER A 42 8.11 -13.85 39.32
CA SER A 42 8.58 -12.47 39.27
C SER A 42 7.54 -11.58 39.93
N ASN A 43 7.93 -10.99 41.04
CA ASN A 43 7.22 -9.89 41.72
C ASN A 43 7.21 -8.66 40.83
N THR A 44 6.09 -8.38 40.18
CA THR A 44 5.66 -7.02 39.82
C THR A 44 4.17 -7.06 39.52
N GLU A 45 3.39 -6.63 40.49
CA GLU A 45 1.99 -6.26 40.31
C GLU A 45 1.93 -5.04 39.41
N GLN A 46 1.32 -5.18 38.22
CA GLN A 46 0.50 -4.14 37.59
C GLN A 46 -0.32 -4.65 36.40
N THR A 47 -1.63 -4.55 36.59
CA THR A 47 -2.74 -4.37 35.65
C THR A 47 -2.89 -5.31 34.44
N GLY A 48 -3.97 -6.03 34.51
CA GLY A 48 -4.43 -7.16 33.78
C GLY A 48 -4.80 -7.04 32.30
N ARG A 49 -4.84 -8.25 31.71
CA ARG A 49 -5.46 -8.68 30.45
C ARG A 49 -4.80 -8.18 29.16
N GLY A 50 -3.81 -8.89 28.73
CA GLY A 50 -3.11 -8.78 27.44
C GLY A 50 -1.82 -9.61 27.36
N HIS A 51 -1.46 -10.35 28.39
CA HIS A 51 -0.10 -10.83 28.61
C HIS A 51 0.22 -12.29 28.26
N GLY A 52 -0.68 -13.02 27.59
CA GLY A 52 -0.41 -14.44 27.28
C GLY A 52 0.80 -14.61 26.35
N PHE A 53 0.85 -13.85 25.28
CA PHE A 53 1.83 -14.01 24.21
C PHE A 53 3.15 -13.25 24.50
N ALA A 54 3.10 -12.09 25.14
CA ALA A 54 4.31 -11.40 25.61
C ALA A 54 5.08 -12.27 26.61
N ARG A 55 4.35 -12.91 27.55
CA ARG A 55 4.92 -13.90 28.47
C ARG A 55 5.48 -15.15 27.78
N MET A 56 4.89 -15.56 26.66
CA MET A 56 5.45 -16.65 25.84
C MET A 56 6.74 -16.23 25.16
N PHE A 57 6.84 -15.02 24.64
CA PHE A 57 8.06 -14.47 24.03
C PHE A 57 9.18 -14.34 25.08
N ASP A 58 8.87 -13.80 26.26
CA ASP A 58 9.81 -13.70 27.36
C ASP A 58 10.29 -15.08 27.84
N ARG A 59 9.40 -16.09 27.87
CA ARG A 59 9.78 -17.48 28.17
C ARG A 59 10.66 -18.11 27.09
N VAL A 60 10.38 -17.83 25.80
CA VAL A 60 11.23 -18.29 24.69
C VAL A 60 12.61 -17.63 24.78
N CYS A 61 12.68 -16.34 25.07
CA CYS A 61 13.94 -15.64 25.28
C CYS A 61 14.70 -16.21 26.49
N ALA A 62 14.02 -16.43 27.62
CA ALA A 62 14.62 -17.03 28.82
C ALA A 62 15.11 -18.47 28.57
N PHE A 63 14.32 -19.30 27.85
CA PHE A 63 14.72 -20.64 27.44
C PHE A 63 15.94 -20.63 26.50
N LEU A 64 16.00 -19.70 25.56
CA LEU A 64 17.14 -19.51 24.68
C LEU A 64 18.37 -19.01 25.44
N ASP A 65 18.19 -18.12 26.41
CA ASP A 65 19.28 -17.65 27.28
C ASP A 65 19.87 -18.80 28.13
N GLU A 66 19.04 -19.70 28.66
CA GLU A 66 19.48 -20.87 29.39
C GLU A 66 20.29 -21.86 28.52
N ARG A 67 19.96 -21.94 27.20
CA ARG A 67 20.58 -22.90 26.25
C ARG A 67 21.77 -22.34 25.49
N VAL A 68 21.73 -21.06 25.13
CA VAL A 68 22.69 -20.43 24.21
C VAL A 68 23.55 -19.36 24.88
N GLY A 69 23.12 -18.87 26.04
CA GLY A 69 23.75 -17.77 26.78
C GLY A 69 23.83 -16.46 26.00
N GLY A 70 23.13 -15.42 26.45
CA GLY A 70 23.16 -14.09 25.82
C GLY A 70 22.12 -13.84 24.73
N ALA A 71 21.11 -14.73 24.54
CA ALA A 71 20.06 -14.53 23.54
C ALA A 71 19.23 -13.27 23.83
N SER A 72 18.94 -12.96 25.09
CA SER A 72 18.23 -11.74 25.47
C SER A 72 19.03 -10.48 25.16
N ALA A 73 20.34 -10.50 25.38
CA ALA A 73 21.24 -9.40 25.03
C ALA A 73 21.31 -9.18 23.51
N LEU A 74 21.32 -10.27 22.72
CA LEU A 74 21.29 -10.20 21.26
C LEU A 74 19.95 -9.61 20.76
N VAL A 75 18.82 -10.07 21.29
CA VAL A 75 17.49 -9.53 20.95
C VAL A 75 17.42 -8.04 21.29
N ALA A 76 17.86 -7.63 22.48
CA ALA A 76 17.90 -6.22 22.88
C ALA A 76 18.81 -5.38 21.97
N ALA A 77 19.96 -5.92 21.55
CA ALA A 77 20.84 -5.27 20.59
C ALA A 77 20.17 -5.10 19.22
N CYS A 78 19.50 -6.14 18.72
CA CYS A 78 18.76 -6.08 17.46
C CYS A 78 17.60 -5.07 17.52
N GLN A 79 16.86 -5.01 18.63
CA GLN A 79 15.81 -4.01 18.85
C GLN A 79 16.37 -2.59 18.84
N SER A 80 17.50 -2.36 19.53
CA SER A 80 18.18 -1.06 19.54
C SER A 80 18.68 -0.66 18.14
N VAL A 81 19.15 -1.61 17.33
CA VAL A 81 19.57 -1.35 15.94
C VAL A 81 18.36 -1.03 15.07
N ALA A 82 17.30 -1.82 15.14
CA ALA A 82 16.07 -1.63 14.37
C ALA A 82 15.43 -0.26 14.66
N ASP A 83 15.33 0.09 15.94
CA ASP A 83 14.76 1.34 16.39
C ASP A 83 15.61 2.55 15.94
N ARG A 84 16.93 2.49 16.15
CA ARG A 84 17.85 3.53 15.66
C ARG A 84 17.84 3.66 14.15
N PHE A 85 17.75 2.55 13.42
CA PHE A 85 17.66 2.57 11.95
C PHE A 85 16.37 3.23 11.50
N TRP A 86 15.22 2.83 12.05
CA TRP A 86 13.91 3.39 11.71
C TRP A 86 13.86 4.92 11.97
N HIS A 87 14.40 5.39 13.10
CA HIS A 87 14.40 6.82 13.46
C HIS A 87 15.50 7.63 12.76
N SER A 88 16.46 6.96 12.09
CA SER A 88 17.56 7.63 11.42
C SER A 88 17.12 8.35 10.14
N LYS A 89 17.88 9.38 9.76
CA LYS A 89 17.77 10.04 8.44
C LYS A 89 18.19 9.10 7.30
N LEU A 90 18.94 8.03 7.60
CA LEU A 90 19.46 7.07 6.62
C LEU A 90 18.43 6.01 6.22
N TYR A 91 17.35 5.84 6.97
CA TYR A 91 16.36 4.80 6.72
C TYR A 91 15.84 4.82 5.26
N PHE A 92 15.29 5.93 4.81
CA PHE A 92 14.78 6.04 3.44
C PHE A 92 15.87 5.94 2.37
N PRO A 93 17.01 6.67 2.46
CA PRO A 93 18.07 6.54 1.49
C PRO A 93 18.66 5.13 1.39
N VAL A 94 18.89 4.45 2.51
CA VAL A 94 19.45 3.08 2.51
C VAL A 94 18.50 2.10 1.88
N CYS A 95 17.22 2.07 2.31
CA CYS A 95 16.22 1.18 1.70
C CYS A 95 16.03 1.48 0.20
N PHE A 96 16.01 2.75 -0.19
CA PHE A 96 15.90 3.18 -1.57
C PHE A 96 17.09 2.67 -2.40
N LEU A 97 18.32 2.99 -1.98
CA LEU A 97 19.54 2.62 -2.71
C LEU A 97 19.75 1.11 -2.77
N MET A 98 19.41 0.41 -1.68
CA MET A 98 19.51 -1.06 -1.62
C MET A 98 18.73 -1.72 -2.75
N LEU A 99 17.52 -1.27 -3.06
CA LEU A 99 16.76 -1.82 -4.19
C LEU A 99 17.17 -1.19 -5.53
N ALA A 100 17.38 0.13 -5.57
CA ALA A 100 17.67 0.87 -6.80
C ALA A 100 18.93 0.36 -7.51
N VAL A 101 20.01 0.09 -6.76
CA VAL A 101 21.27 -0.42 -7.31
C VAL A 101 21.06 -1.80 -7.97
N PHE A 102 20.37 -2.72 -7.29
CA PHE A 102 20.13 -4.05 -7.85
C PHE A 102 19.14 -4.01 -9.03
N MET A 103 18.12 -3.15 -8.98
CA MET A 103 17.26 -2.94 -10.14
C MET A 103 18.06 -2.38 -11.31
N ALA A 104 18.89 -1.36 -11.10
CA ALA A 104 19.73 -0.79 -12.16
C ALA A 104 20.72 -1.83 -12.75
N ALA A 105 21.23 -2.74 -11.93
CA ALA A 105 22.11 -3.83 -12.36
C ALA A 105 21.36 -5.00 -13.05
N GLY A 106 20.03 -4.97 -13.18
CA GLY A 106 19.24 -6.06 -13.76
C GLY A 106 19.05 -7.26 -12.81
N LEU A 107 19.23 -7.06 -11.50
CA LEU A 107 19.11 -8.08 -10.46
C LEU A 107 17.96 -7.76 -9.46
N PRO A 108 16.73 -7.50 -9.93
CA PRO A 108 15.62 -7.04 -9.07
C PRO A 108 15.27 -8.06 -7.97
N VAL A 109 15.44 -9.36 -8.22
CA VAL A 109 15.19 -10.42 -7.22
C VAL A 109 16.12 -10.29 -6.03
N VAL A 110 17.43 -10.04 -6.25
CA VAL A 110 18.41 -9.87 -5.17
C VAL A 110 18.05 -8.67 -4.31
N GLY A 111 17.76 -7.52 -4.94
CA GLY A 111 17.29 -6.33 -4.24
C GLY A 111 15.99 -6.60 -3.47
N GLY A 112 15.04 -7.31 -4.07
CA GLY A 112 13.79 -7.72 -3.43
C GLY A 112 13.99 -8.60 -2.19
N VAL A 113 14.90 -9.57 -2.25
CA VAL A 113 15.26 -10.41 -1.08
C VAL A 113 15.87 -9.59 0.04
N LEU A 114 16.74 -8.62 -0.27
CA LEU A 114 17.33 -7.74 0.74
C LEU A 114 16.27 -6.84 1.40
N VAL A 115 15.37 -6.25 0.61
CA VAL A 115 14.25 -5.45 1.14
C VAL A 115 13.32 -6.30 1.99
N MET A 116 13.00 -7.53 1.55
CA MET A 116 12.18 -8.47 2.33
C MET A 116 12.87 -8.87 3.64
N SER A 117 14.19 -9.11 3.62
CA SER A 117 14.97 -9.39 4.83
C SER A 117 14.94 -8.21 5.80
N THR A 118 15.02 -6.98 5.28
CA THR A 118 14.87 -5.75 6.07
C THR A 118 13.47 -5.65 6.67
N LEU A 119 12.42 -5.95 5.88
CA LEU A 119 11.03 -5.98 6.36
C LEU A 119 10.86 -7.00 7.50
N ILE A 120 11.36 -8.22 7.33
CA ILE A 120 11.31 -9.27 8.36
C ILE A 120 12.08 -8.83 9.62
N PHE A 121 13.26 -8.23 9.45
CA PHE A 121 14.05 -7.71 10.56
C PHE A 121 13.29 -6.62 11.34
N LEU A 122 12.65 -5.68 10.63
CA LEU A 122 11.84 -4.64 11.26
C LEU A 122 10.60 -5.21 11.95
N LEU A 123 9.91 -6.19 11.35
CA LEU A 123 8.78 -6.88 12.00
C LEU A 123 9.18 -7.57 13.31
N LEU A 124 10.37 -8.17 13.35
CA LEU A 124 10.82 -8.90 14.54
C LEU A 124 11.31 -7.97 15.66
N PHE A 125 11.96 -6.85 15.31
CA PHE A 125 12.74 -6.07 16.28
C PHE A 125 12.33 -4.60 16.44
N CYS A 126 11.50 -4.05 15.52
CA CYS A 126 10.95 -2.70 15.67
C CYS A 126 9.51 -2.77 16.18
N ASP A 127 9.16 -1.94 17.16
CA ASP A 127 7.81 -1.89 17.75
C ASP A 127 6.85 -0.95 16.99
N ASP A 128 7.22 -0.52 15.77
CA ASP A 128 6.46 0.42 14.97
C ASP A 128 6.18 -0.13 13.57
N LEU A 129 4.92 -0.50 13.31
CA LEU A 129 4.47 -1.03 12.02
C LEU A 129 4.62 -0.04 10.85
N LEU A 130 4.70 1.27 11.10
CA LEU A 130 4.98 2.22 10.02
C LEU A 130 6.34 1.96 9.37
N SER A 131 7.28 1.36 10.12
CA SER A 131 8.62 1.01 9.62
C SER A 131 8.61 0.04 8.43
N ILE A 132 7.58 -0.78 8.26
CA ILE A 132 7.51 -1.74 7.15
C ILE A 132 6.84 -1.19 5.90
N LEU A 133 6.12 -0.06 5.99
CA LEU A 133 5.32 0.44 4.86
C LEU A 133 6.18 0.83 3.66
N PHE A 134 7.34 1.46 3.88
CA PHE A 134 8.24 1.78 2.77
C PHE A 134 8.83 0.54 2.11
N PRO A 135 9.40 -0.46 2.84
CA PRO A 135 9.74 -1.76 2.29
C PRO A 135 8.61 -2.44 1.50
N VAL A 136 7.36 -2.38 1.97
CA VAL A 136 6.20 -2.92 1.22
C VAL A 136 6.01 -2.21 -0.12
N VAL A 137 6.13 -0.87 -0.16
CA VAL A 137 6.08 -0.11 -1.42
C VAL A 137 7.21 -0.51 -2.35
N LEU A 138 8.44 -0.66 -1.84
CA LEU A 138 9.60 -1.09 -2.61
C LEU A 138 9.38 -2.49 -3.22
N LEU A 139 8.87 -3.44 -2.43
CA LEU A 139 8.56 -4.80 -2.91
C LEU A 139 7.47 -4.81 -3.97
N ALA A 140 6.46 -3.95 -3.83
CA ALA A 140 5.44 -3.79 -4.87
C ALA A 140 6.04 -3.29 -6.20
N MET A 141 7.10 -2.46 -6.15
CA MET A 141 7.81 -2.00 -7.35
C MET A 141 8.67 -3.12 -7.98
N VAL A 142 9.19 -4.08 -7.21
CA VAL A 142 9.85 -5.27 -7.78
C VAL A 142 8.89 -6.03 -8.70
N GLY A 143 7.61 -6.11 -8.34
CA GLY A 143 6.57 -6.74 -9.17
C GLY A 143 6.43 -6.12 -10.56
N THR A 144 6.89 -4.87 -10.77
CA THR A 144 6.84 -4.24 -12.10
C THR A 144 7.76 -4.91 -13.11
N GLU A 145 8.89 -5.45 -12.66
CA GLU A 145 9.86 -6.18 -13.49
C GLU A 145 9.35 -7.58 -13.90
N PHE A 146 8.34 -8.10 -13.19
CA PHE A 146 7.77 -9.43 -13.39
C PHE A 146 6.31 -9.38 -13.87
N TYR A 147 5.90 -8.31 -14.52
CA TYR A 147 4.50 -8.11 -14.91
C TYR A 147 3.94 -9.27 -15.75
N ASP A 148 4.72 -9.77 -16.70
CA ASP A 148 4.33 -10.88 -17.58
C ASP A 148 4.55 -12.27 -16.93
N GLU A 149 5.36 -12.35 -15.88
CA GLU A 149 5.77 -13.59 -15.22
C GLU A 149 5.53 -13.55 -13.70
N LEU A 150 4.46 -12.88 -13.26
CA LEU A 150 4.18 -12.71 -11.84
C LEU A 150 4.17 -14.04 -11.06
N TYR A 151 3.71 -15.11 -11.72
CA TYR A 151 3.74 -16.46 -11.17
C TYR A 151 5.16 -17.00 -10.88
N SER A 152 6.18 -16.48 -11.56
CA SER A 152 7.57 -16.86 -11.26
C SER A 152 8.00 -16.48 -9.86
N LEU A 153 7.37 -15.45 -9.26
CA LEU A 153 7.60 -15.06 -7.87
C LEU A 153 7.05 -16.06 -6.86
N LEU A 154 6.08 -16.92 -7.26
CA LEU A 154 5.55 -17.96 -6.38
C LEU A 154 6.60 -18.98 -5.94
N ARG A 155 7.71 -19.15 -6.69
CA ARG A 155 8.85 -19.98 -6.24
C ARG A 155 9.47 -19.49 -4.92
N PHE A 156 9.23 -18.22 -4.56
CA PHE A 156 9.69 -17.60 -3.31
C PHE A 156 8.63 -17.57 -2.21
N TRP A 157 7.54 -18.36 -2.34
CA TRP A 157 6.43 -18.40 -1.37
C TRP A 157 6.88 -18.59 0.08
N TRP A 158 7.97 -19.33 0.29
CA TRP A 158 8.55 -19.59 1.62
C TRP A 158 9.04 -18.32 2.32
N ILE A 159 9.50 -17.29 1.57
CA ILE A 159 9.87 -15.97 2.13
C ILE A 159 8.61 -15.28 2.65
N GLY A 160 7.49 -15.43 1.96
CA GLY A 160 6.19 -14.96 2.44
C GLY A 160 5.76 -15.62 3.75
N LEU A 161 6.04 -16.91 3.92
CA LEU A 161 5.79 -17.61 5.19
C LEU A 161 6.68 -17.07 6.32
N LEU A 162 7.96 -16.76 6.04
CA LEU A 162 8.84 -16.15 7.03
C LEU A 162 8.34 -14.76 7.44
N ALA A 163 7.88 -13.96 6.49
CA ALA A 163 7.29 -12.64 6.78
C ALA A 163 6.00 -12.78 7.61
N ALA A 164 5.15 -13.77 7.28
CA ALA A 164 3.93 -14.05 8.06
C ALA A 164 4.27 -14.51 9.49
N ALA A 165 5.27 -15.39 9.66
CA ALA A 165 5.75 -15.80 10.97
C ALA A 165 6.32 -14.61 11.77
N ALA A 166 7.11 -13.74 11.13
CA ALA A 166 7.62 -12.52 11.76
C ALA A 166 6.48 -11.57 12.17
N LEU A 167 5.43 -11.46 11.36
CA LEU A 167 4.24 -10.68 11.70
C LEU A 167 3.51 -11.26 12.90
N LEU A 168 3.38 -12.58 13.00
CA LEU A 168 2.78 -13.23 14.19
C LEU A 168 3.61 -12.98 15.45
N VAL A 169 4.94 -13.03 15.35
CA VAL A 169 5.85 -12.66 16.45
C VAL A 169 5.66 -11.18 16.82
N HIS A 170 5.59 -10.30 15.83
CA HIS A 170 5.35 -8.87 16.05
C HIS A 170 4.03 -8.63 16.80
N ILE A 171 2.95 -9.27 16.35
CA ILE A 171 1.64 -9.18 17.03
C ILE A 171 1.77 -9.62 18.48
N GLY A 172 2.42 -10.74 18.73
CA GLY A 172 2.59 -11.27 20.08
C GLY A 172 3.46 -10.41 20.98
N ALA A 173 4.53 -9.84 20.44
CA ALA A 173 5.48 -9.06 21.22
C ALA A 173 5.00 -7.61 21.44
N TYR A 174 4.37 -7.00 20.42
CA TYR A 174 4.15 -5.56 20.42
C TYR A 174 2.69 -5.13 20.34
N ALA A 175 1.77 -5.93 19.74
CA ALA A 175 0.38 -5.50 19.60
C ALA A 175 -0.33 -5.39 20.97
N ARG A 176 -1.14 -4.35 21.11
CA ARG A 176 -2.00 -4.12 22.28
C ARG A 176 -3.46 -4.25 21.88
N ALA A 177 -4.36 -4.36 22.84
CA ALA A 177 -5.78 -4.32 22.54
C ALA A 177 -6.13 -3.00 21.83
N PRO A 178 -6.61 -3.04 20.57
CA PRO A 178 -6.91 -1.84 19.82
C PRO A 178 -8.09 -1.10 20.45
N ARG A 179 -7.98 0.21 20.56
CA ARG A 179 -9.12 1.06 20.91
C ARG A 179 -9.94 1.36 19.67
N ASN A 180 -11.24 1.59 19.84
CA ASN A 180 -12.10 1.98 18.74
C ASN A 180 -11.58 3.25 18.07
N GLY A 181 -11.33 3.17 16.76
CA GLY A 181 -10.93 4.29 15.93
C GLY A 181 -12.10 4.89 15.16
N GLY A 182 -11.86 6.05 14.55
CA GLY A 182 -12.89 6.77 13.79
C GLY A 182 -13.37 6.05 12.53
N CYS A 183 -12.54 5.19 11.93
CA CYS A 183 -12.86 4.39 10.75
C CYS A 183 -13.27 2.92 11.06
N MET A 184 -13.37 2.54 12.33
CA MET A 184 -13.61 1.14 12.72
C MET A 184 -14.90 0.58 12.11
N HIS A 185 -16.01 1.31 12.22
CA HIS A 185 -17.30 0.83 11.72
C HIS A 185 -17.29 0.67 10.20
N GLY A 186 -16.71 1.65 9.49
CA GLY A 186 -16.53 1.57 8.04
C GLY A 186 -15.63 0.40 7.61
N MET A 187 -14.54 0.13 8.33
CA MET A 187 -13.66 -1.02 8.05
C MET A 187 -14.36 -2.36 8.27
N VAL A 188 -15.12 -2.49 9.36
CA VAL A 188 -15.94 -3.69 9.61
C VAL A 188 -17.02 -3.84 8.53
N ALA A 189 -17.70 -2.75 8.17
CA ALA A 189 -18.75 -2.77 7.14
C ALA A 189 -18.20 -3.21 5.77
N VAL A 190 -17.01 -2.71 5.37
CA VAL A 190 -16.34 -3.16 4.14
C VAL A 190 -15.94 -4.64 4.24
N SER A 191 -15.39 -5.09 5.38
CA SER A 191 -15.03 -6.49 5.57
C SER A 191 -16.25 -7.41 5.40
N VAL A 192 -17.38 -7.06 6.00
CA VAL A 192 -18.63 -7.78 5.83
C VAL A 192 -19.12 -7.75 4.38
N ALA A 193 -19.09 -6.58 3.75
CA ALA A 193 -19.54 -6.41 2.36
C ALA A 193 -18.70 -7.23 1.36
N THR A 194 -17.38 -7.27 1.53
CA THR A 194 -16.50 -8.08 0.68
C THR A 194 -16.67 -9.58 0.89
N LEU A 195 -17.01 -10.02 2.09
CA LEU A 195 -17.29 -11.44 2.36
C LEU A 195 -18.66 -11.84 1.82
N LEU A 196 -19.70 -11.02 1.98
CA LEU A 196 -21.05 -11.33 1.53
C LEU A 196 -21.21 -11.21 0.01
N GLY A 197 -20.65 -10.17 -0.59
CA GLY A 197 -20.79 -9.87 -2.02
C GLY A 197 -19.58 -10.29 -2.85
N GLY A 198 -18.37 -9.95 -2.38
CA GLY A 198 -17.15 -10.11 -3.16
C GLY A 198 -16.78 -11.54 -3.52
N LEU A 199 -17.19 -12.53 -2.72
CA LEU A 199 -16.97 -13.95 -3.00
C LEU A 199 -17.85 -14.52 -4.12
N GLY A 200 -18.97 -13.89 -4.45
CA GLY A 200 -19.89 -14.34 -5.48
C GLY A 200 -20.75 -15.56 -5.11
N PHE A 201 -20.61 -16.10 -3.89
CA PHE A 201 -21.35 -17.30 -3.45
C PHE A 201 -22.87 -17.16 -3.50
N ILE A 202 -23.38 -15.99 -3.11
CA ILE A 202 -24.82 -15.75 -2.99
C ILE A 202 -25.45 -15.54 -4.37
N SER A 203 -24.66 -15.09 -5.35
CA SER A 203 -25.16 -14.85 -6.68
C SER A 203 -25.27 -16.12 -7.50
N ARG A 204 -24.18 -16.90 -7.68
CA ARG A 204 -24.12 -18.21 -8.34
C ARG A 204 -22.74 -18.84 -8.14
N GLU A 205 -22.64 -20.16 -8.13
CA GLU A 205 -21.39 -20.91 -8.04
C GLU A 205 -20.38 -20.55 -9.16
N GLU A 206 -20.85 -20.23 -10.35
CA GLU A 206 -20.04 -19.86 -11.51
C GLU A 206 -19.23 -18.56 -11.33
N TYR A 207 -19.55 -17.74 -10.33
CA TYR A 207 -18.86 -16.49 -10.04
C TYR A 207 -17.75 -16.63 -8.99
N PHE A 208 -17.69 -17.78 -8.32
CA PHE A 208 -16.61 -18.04 -7.38
C PHE A 208 -15.31 -18.39 -8.10
N SER A 209 -14.23 -17.74 -7.69
CA SER A 209 -12.88 -18.09 -8.16
C SER A 209 -11.87 -17.98 -7.02
N PRO A 210 -10.74 -18.73 -7.06
CA PRO A 210 -9.65 -18.59 -6.08
C PRO A 210 -9.13 -17.15 -5.99
N THR A 211 -9.15 -16.43 -7.10
CA THR A 211 -8.71 -15.04 -7.16
C THR A 211 -9.74 -14.09 -6.51
N ALA A 212 -11.05 -14.37 -6.65
CA ALA A 212 -12.09 -13.65 -5.92
C ALA A 212 -11.94 -13.85 -4.40
N LEU A 213 -11.62 -15.08 -3.98
CA LEU A 213 -11.32 -15.38 -2.57
C LEU A 213 -10.11 -14.56 -2.07
N TYR A 214 -9.01 -14.55 -2.83
CA TYR A 214 -7.81 -13.79 -2.47
C TYR A 214 -8.10 -12.29 -2.28
N TYR A 215 -8.81 -11.67 -3.22
CA TYR A 215 -9.15 -10.25 -3.12
C TYR A 215 -10.21 -9.96 -2.06
N SER A 216 -11.21 -10.81 -1.89
CA SER A 216 -12.23 -10.63 -0.85
C SER A 216 -11.65 -10.73 0.56
N LEU A 217 -10.80 -11.72 0.80
CA LEU A 217 -10.08 -11.84 2.07
C LEU A 217 -9.08 -10.69 2.25
N GLY A 218 -8.33 -10.34 1.18
CA GLY A 218 -7.33 -9.28 1.22
C GLY A 218 -7.95 -7.91 1.54
N LEU A 219 -8.92 -7.49 0.75
CA LEU A 219 -9.56 -6.18 0.90
C LEU A 219 -10.50 -6.09 2.10
N GLY A 220 -11.11 -7.20 2.51
CA GLY A 220 -11.96 -7.29 3.69
C GLY A 220 -11.15 -7.59 4.94
N VAL A 221 -10.89 -8.88 5.18
CA VAL A 221 -10.34 -9.37 6.46
C VAL A 221 -8.92 -8.85 6.70
N VAL A 222 -8.03 -8.96 5.72
CA VAL A 222 -6.61 -8.55 5.89
C VAL A 222 -6.49 -7.05 6.10
N MET A 223 -7.28 -6.22 5.38
CA MET A 223 -7.27 -4.77 5.60
C MET A 223 -7.86 -4.38 6.96
N LEU A 224 -8.90 -5.09 7.45
CA LEU A 224 -9.42 -4.90 8.80
C LEU A 224 -8.37 -5.28 9.85
N LEU A 225 -7.70 -6.41 9.70
CA LEU A 225 -6.61 -6.81 10.60
C LEU A 225 -5.45 -5.82 10.57
N ALA A 226 -5.05 -5.34 9.39
CA ALA A 226 -4.03 -4.29 9.25
C ALA A 226 -4.44 -2.99 9.96
N TYR A 227 -5.72 -2.59 9.83
CA TYR A 227 -6.26 -1.44 10.56
C TYR A 227 -6.16 -1.65 12.08
N LEU A 228 -6.61 -2.81 12.58
CA LEU A 228 -6.56 -3.14 14.00
C LEU A 228 -5.12 -3.17 14.52
N LEU A 229 -4.18 -3.73 13.77
CA LEU A 229 -2.76 -3.78 14.12
C LEU A 229 -2.14 -2.39 14.15
N CYS A 230 -2.29 -1.59 13.10
CA CYS A 230 -1.82 -0.20 13.09
C CYS A 230 -2.45 0.60 14.24
N ARG A 231 -3.73 0.35 14.54
CA ARG A 231 -4.44 1.03 15.62
C ARG A 231 -3.97 0.58 17.00
N SER A 232 -3.60 -0.69 17.18
CA SER A 232 -3.08 -1.21 18.44
C SER A 232 -1.79 -0.53 18.89
N GLU A 233 -0.99 -0.05 17.94
CA GLU A 233 0.27 0.66 18.19
C GLU A 233 0.11 2.19 18.18
N ALA A 234 -1.00 2.69 17.65
CA ALA A 234 -1.22 4.12 17.47
C ALA A 234 -1.23 4.90 18.79
N ASP A 235 -1.61 4.27 19.92
CA ASP A 235 -1.69 4.94 21.21
C ASP A 235 -0.34 4.98 21.96
N ARG A 236 0.74 4.45 21.38
CA ARG A 236 2.09 4.57 21.97
C ARG A 236 2.60 6.00 21.81
N ALA A 237 3.22 6.52 22.87
CA ALA A 237 4.00 7.73 22.77
C ALA A 237 5.18 7.50 21.82
N ARG A 238 5.40 8.41 20.89
CA ARG A 238 6.51 8.39 19.94
C ARG A 238 7.28 9.69 20.05
N ASP A 239 8.60 9.61 19.94
CA ASP A 239 9.49 10.78 20.02
C ASP A 239 9.60 11.54 18.69
N TYR A 240 8.77 11.17 17.71
CA TYR A 240 8.75 11.77 16.38
C TYR A 240 7.32 12.10 15.92
N ASP A 241 7.18 13.00 14.95
CA ASP A 241 5.90 13.31 14.33
C ASP A 241 5.49 12.17 13.36
N VAL A 242 4.55 11.37 13.83
CA VAL A 242 4.04 10.20 13.09
C VAL A 242 3.36 10.61 11.78
N ALA A 243 2.72 11.77 11.73
CA ALA A 243 2.06 12.25 10.52
C ALA A 243 3.08 12.70 9.48
N GLU A 244 4.11 13.43 9.90
CA GLU A 244 5.21 13.79 9.01
C GLU A 244 5.93 12.53 8.50
N ARG A 245 6.14 11.53 9.36
CA ARG A 245 6.77 10.26 8.98
C ARG A 245 5.94 9.50 7.93
N MET A 246 4.62 9.49 8.08
CA MET A 246 3.73 8.90 7.06
C MET A 246 3.81 9.65 5.73
N LEU A 247 3.88 10.98 5.75
CA LEU A 247 4.11 11.78 4.53
C LEU A 247 5.48 11.49 3.92
N GLN A 248 6.54 11.27 4.73
CA GLN A 248 7.85 10.84 4.23
C GLN A 248 7.78 9.47 3.52
N ILE A 249 6.99 8.53 4.05
CA ILE A 249 6.77 7.22 3.42
C ILE A 249 6.12 7.39 2.03
N LEU A 250 5.03 8.16 1.95
CA LEU A 250 4.36 8.44 0.67
C LEU A 250 5.30 9.15 -0.31
N TYR A 251 6.03 10.15 0.15
CA TYR A 251 6.99 10.92 -0.64
C TYR A 251 8.13 10.04 -1.17
N ALA A 252 8.78 9.26 -0.30
CA ALA A 252 9.87 8.36 -0.68
C ALA A 252 9.38 7.25 -1.61
N GLY A 253 8.17 6.71 -1.37
CA GLY A 253 7.51 5.74 -2.25
C GLY A 253 7.28 6.32 -3.65
N GLY A 254 6.82 7.57 -3.73
CA GLY A 254 6.67 8.27 -5.00
C GLY A 254 7.99 8.49 -5.72
N LEU A 255 9.04 8.93 -5.00
CA LEU A 255 10.37 9.12 -5.59
C LEU A 255 10.94 7.80 -6.14
N PHE A 256 10.76 6.69 -5.39
CA PHE A 256 11.21 5.38 -5.85
C PHE A 256 10.41 4.92 -7.08
N THR A 257 9.09 5.10 -7.09
CA THR A 257 8.26 4.80 -8.26
C THR A 257 8.70 5.62 -9.48
N GLY A 258 8.97 6.92 -9.28
CA GLY A 258 9.52 7.78 -10.34
C GLY A 258 10.88 7.29 -10.84
N PHE A 259 11.75 6.83 -9.94
CA PHE A 259 13.02 6.21 -10.33
C PHE A 259 12.81 4.96 -11.19
N VAL A 260 11.88 4.07 -10.85
CA VAL A 260 11.59 2.86 -11.64
C VAL A 260 11.10 3.23 -13.05
N VAL A 261 10.22 4.22 -13.17
CA VAL A 261 9.77 4.72 -14.48
C VAL A 261 10.95 5.30 -15.27
N ALA A 262 11.79 6.12 -14.64
CA ALA A 262 12.98 6.70 -15.28
C ALA A 262 13.96 5.61 -15.73
N LEU A 263 14.21 4.60 -14.88
CA LEU A 263 15.11 3.48 -15.18
C LEU A 263 14.63 2.70 -16.41
N PHE A 264 13.32 2.48 -16.54
CA PHE A 264 12.74 1.84 -17.71
C PHE A 264 13.11 2.59 -19.00
N TYR A 265 12.93 3.91 -19.03
CA TYR A 265 13.26 4.71 -20.22
C TYR A 265 14.77 4.81 -20.46
N VAL A 266 15.59 4.84 -19.42
CA VAL A 266 17.05 4.83 -19.57
C VAL A 266 17.54 3.52 -20.17
N ARG A 267 16.98 2.39 -19.75
CA ARG A 267 17.33 1.06 -20.30
C ARG A 267 16.92 0.91 -21.76
N ASN A 268 15.82 1.53 -22.15
CA ASN A 268 15.27 1.46 -23.51
C ASN A 268 15.47 2.79 -24.27
N LEU A 269 16.57 3.52 -23.97
CA LEU A 269 16.77 4.87 -24.50
C LEU A 269 16.83 4.91 -26.03
N GLN A 270 17.44 3.92 -26.68
CA GLN A 270 17.55 3.87 -28.14
C GLN A 270 16.17 3.71 -28.79
N GLU A 271 15.36 2.78 -28.30
CA GLU A 271 14.00 2.54 -28.76
C GLU A 271 13.11 3.76 -28.49
N PHE A 272 13.24 4.36 -27.30
CA PHE A 272 12.54 5.58 -26.93
C PHE A 272 12.84 6.78 -27.85
N LEU A 273 14.10 6.92 -28.30
CA LEU A 273 14.48 7.98 -29.21
C LEU A 273 14.08 7.72 -30.67
N GLN A 274 13.98 6.43 -31.05
CA GLN A 274 13.57 6.03 -32.41
C GLN A 274 12.07 6.08 -32.61
N ASP A 275 11.32 5.50 -31.68
CA ASP A 275 9.87 5.44 -31.74
C ASP A 275 9.19 5.65 -30.38
N PHE A 276 8.86 6.90 -30.11
CA PHE A 276 8.15 7.32 -28.92
C PHE A 276 6.77 6.66 -28.75
N ALA A 277 6.13 6.27 -29.85
CA ALA A 277 4.76 5.81 -29.85
C ALA A 277 4.63 4.34 -29.43
N THR A 278 5.65 3.53 -29.72
CA THR A 278 5.60 2.08 -29.48
C THR A 278 6.09 1.69 -28.08
N LEU A 279 7.08 2.43 -27.53
CA LEU A 279 7.61 2.15 -26.22
C LEU A 279 6.69 2.68 -25.12
N TYR A 280 6.17 1.81 -24.29
CA TYR A 280 5.38 2.21 -23.13
C TYR A 280 5.67 1.38 -21.89
N PHE A 281 5.57 2.03 -20.74
CA PHE A 281 5.73 1.40 -19.44
C PHE A 281 4.52 0.49 -19.12
N LYS A 282 4.73 -0.82 -19.07
CA LYS A 282 3.64 -1.80 -18.92
C LYS A 282 2.84 -1.63 -17.64
N TYR A 283 3.49 -1.37 -16.50
CA TYR A 283 2.87 -1.23 -15.18
C TYR A 283 2.31 0.17 -14.90
N ARG A 284 1.96 0.89 -15.95
CA ARG A 284 1.64 2.33 -15.97
C ARG A 284 0.58 2.77 -14.97
N ASN A 285 -0.51 2.03 -14.83
CA ASN A 285 -1.64 2.46 -13.99
C ASN A 285 -1.33 2.36 -12.51
N PHE A 286 -0.59 1.34 -12.10
CA PHE A 286 -0.11 1.20 -10.74
C PHE A 286 0.88 2.30 -10.39
N SER A 287 1.90 2.50 -11.22
CA SER A 287 2.91 3.54 -11.01
C SER A 287 2.30 4.93 -11.05
N ALA A 288 1.35 5.19 -11.96
CA ALA A 288 0.60 6.44 -11.98
C ALA A 288 -0.19 6.65 -10.68
N THR A 289 -0.80 5.62 -10.12
CA THR A 289 -1.51 5.69 -8.83
C THR A 289 -0.56 6.07 -7.70
N MET A 290 0.60 5.39 -7.60
CA MET A 290 1.59 5.67 -6.56
C MET A 290 2.16 7.08 -6.68
N LEU A 291 2.48 7.55 -7.89
CA LEU A 291 2.96 8.91 -8.14
C LEU A 291 1.89 9.95 -7.78
N LEU A 292 0.63 9.68 -8.13
CA LEU A 292 -0.49 10.57 -7.88
C LEU A 292 -0.76 10.77 -6.38
N ILE A 293 -0.76 9.69 -5.59
CA ILE A 293 -0.97 9.77 -4.13
C ILE A 293 0.23 10.34 -3.39
N ALA A 294 1.44 10.25 -3.97
CA ALA A 294 2.66 10.81 -3.40
C ALA A 294 2.82 12.32 -3.67
N LEU A 295 2.19 12.83 -4.73
CA LEU A 295 2.32 14.23 -5.14
C LEU A 295 1.93 15.23 -4.04
N PRO A 296 0.83 15.04 -3.27
CA PRO A 296 0.49 15.90 -2.13
C PRO A 296 1.51 15.86 -0.99
N ALA A 297 2.14 14.71 -0.75
CA ALA A 297 3.22 14.61 0.24
C ALA A 297 4.45 15.43 -0.21
N ALA A 298 4.83 15.36 -1.49
CA ALA A 298 5.88 16.22 -2.04
C ALA A 298 5.53 17.71 -1.93
N ALA A 299 4.27 18.07 -2.18
CA ALA A 299 3.78 19.44 -2.03
C ALA A 299 3.81 19.91 -0.56
N TYR A 300 3.51 19.03 0.39
CA TYR A 300 3.66 19.33 1.83
C TYR A 300 5.10 19.73 2.15
N PHE A 301 6.10 18.94 1.72
CA PHE A 301 7.50 19.27 1.94
C PHE A 301 7.93 20.54 1.15
N ALA A 302 7.42 20.74 -0.06
CA ALA A 302 7.68 21.94 -0.83
C ALA A 302 7.10 23.22 -0.18
N ALA A 303 6.02 23.08 0.59
CA ALA A 303 5.50 24.20 1.39
C ALA A 303 6.44 24.59 2.54
N HIS A 304 7.26 23.67 3.06
CA HIS A 304 8.23 23.93 4.12
C HIS A 304 9.60 24.33 3.56
N ASP A 305 10.13 23.57 2.57
CA ASP A 305 11.38 23.88 1.88
C ASP A 305 11.17 23.88 0.35
N ARG A 306 11.50 25.03 -0.28
CA ARG A 306 11.38 25.23 -1.73
C ARG A 306 12.16 24.23 -2.58
N ARG A 307 13.21 23.57 -2.03
CA ARG A 307 13.99 22.55 -2.75
C ARG A 307 13.13 21.37 -3.20
N HIS A 308 12.09 21.04 -2.43
CA HIS A 308 11.15 19.96 -2.76
C HIS A 308 10.23 20.26 -3.95
N PHE A 309 10.21 21.50 -4.48
CA PHE A 309 9.55 21.76 -5.77
C PHE A 309 10.16 20.96 -6.92
N LEU A 310 11.47 20.69 -6.86
CA LEU A 310 12.12 19.82 -7.84
C LEU A 310 11.53 18.41 -7.78
N SER A 311 11.23 17.92 -6.59
CA SER A 311 10.58 16.61 -6.43
C SER A 311 9.12 16.63 -6.91
N VAL A 312 8.38 17.71 -6.69
CA VAL A 312 7.01 17.85 -7.25
C VAL A 312 7.07 17.81 -8.78
N ALA A 313 8.00 18.55 -9.39
CA ALA A 313 8.21 18.55 -10.84
C ALA A 313 8.64 17.17 -11.35
N PHE A 314 9.56 16.51 -10.67
CA PHE A 314 10.02 15.15 -10.99
C PHE A 314 8.87 14.13 -10.93
N LEU A 315 8.10 14.11 -9.85
CA LEU A 315 6.97 13.18 -9.69
C LEU A 315 5.90 13.39 -10.78
N TYR A 316 5.58 14.65 -11.08
CA TYR A 316 4.62 14.98 -12.14
C TYR A 316 5.16 14.59 -13.52
N PHE A 317 6.43 14.87 -13.81
CA PHE A 317 7.07 14.48 -15.07
C PHE A 317 7.07 12.95 -15.23
N MET A 318 7.46 12.21 -14.19
CA MET A 318 7.42 10.74 -14.21
C MET A 318 5.99 10.20 -14.34
N LEU A 319 5.00 10.89 -13.76
CA LEU A 319 3.59 10.56 -13.93
C LEU A 319 3.15 10.65 -15.40
N LEU A 320 3.58 11.70 -16.12
CA LEU A 320 3.36 11.80 -17.56
C LEU A 320 4.06 10.67 -18.33
N MET A 321 5.31 10.37 -17.95
CA MET A 321 6.13 9.33 -18.58
C MET A 321 5.54 7.91 -18.38
N THR A 322 4.64 7.68 -17.40
CA THR A 322 3.92 6.40 -17.32
C THR A 322 3.05 6.13 -18.56
N GLY A 323 2.69 7.14 -19.34
CA GLY A 323 1.76 7.02 -20.46
C GLY A 323 0.32 6.68 -20.03
N SER A 324 -0.04 6.89 -18.76
CA SER A 324 -1.41 6.68 -18.26
C SER A 324 -2.29 7.89 -18.60
N ARG A 325 -3.36 7.69 -19.39
CA ARG A 325 -4.35 8.75 -19.70
C ARG A 325 -4.98 9.33 -18.43
N SER A 326 -5.31 8.48 -17.48
CA SER A 326 -5.83 8.89 -16.16
C SER A 326 -4.79 9.67 -15.36
N GLY A 327 -3.51 9.23 -15.44
CA GLY A 327 -2.38 9.94 -14.84
C GLY A 327 -2.23 11.35 -15.41
N LEU A 328 -2.39 11.53 -16.72
CA LEU A 328 -2.35 12.85 -17.35
C LEU A 328 -3.48 13.76 -16.81
N ILE A 329 -4.71 13.30 -16.88
CA ILE A 329 -5.90 14.13 -16.56
C ILE A 329 -5.93 14.43 -15.05
N PHE A 330 -5.94 13.39 -14.23
CA PHE A 330 -6.03 13.56 -12.78
C PHE A 330 -4.74 14.07 -12.15
N GLY A 331 -3.59 13.74 -12.76
CA GLY A 331 -2.29 14.26 -12.33
C GLY A 331 -2.18 15.76 -12.52
N THR A 332 -2.64 16.28 -13.66
CA THR A 332 -2.66 17.72 -13.89
C THR A 332 -3.60 18.42 -12.93
N ALA A 333 -4.82 17.89 -12.72
CA ALA A 333 -5.75 18.44 -11.74
C ALA A 333 -5.16 18.42 -10.32
N MET A 334 -4.51 17.30 -9.94
CA MET A 334 -3.89 17.18 -8.62
C MET A 334 -2.67 18.09 -8.47
N LEU A 335 -1.87 18.27 -9.51
CA LEU A 335 -0.78 19.25 -9.49
C LEU A 335 -1.29 20.65 -9.19
N LEU A 336 -2.36 21.07 -9.86
CA LEU A 336 -2.98 22.39 -9.62
C LEU A 336 -3.49 22.52 -8.17
N LEU A 337 -4.12 21.48 -7.62
CA LEU A 337 -4.53 21.44 -6.22
C LEU A 337 -3.34 21.50 -5.26
N CYS A 338 -2.25 20.79 -5.56
CA CYS A 338 -1.02 20.83 -4.78
C CYS A 338 -0.35 22.21 -4.81
N LEU A 339 -0.33 22.87 -5.96
CA LEU A 339 0.18 24.25 -6.08
C LEU A 339 -0.70 25.23 -5.32
N ALA A 340 -2.02 25.08 -5.37
CA ALA A 340 -2.96 25.86 -4.57
C ALA A 340 -2.71 25.63 -3.07
N TYR A 341 -2.54 24.36 -2.64
CA TYR A 341 -2.19 24.01 -1.26
C TYR A 341 -0.92 24.75 -0.80
N VAL A 342 0.17 24.70 -1.57
CA VAL A 342 1.42 25.39 -1.23
C VAL A 342 1.22 26.90 -1.15
N TYR A 343 0.45 27.47 -2.07
CA TYR A 343 0.13 28.89 -2.11
C TYR A 343 -0.66 29.33 -0.85
N TYR A 344 -1.64 28.53 -0.41
CA TYR A 344 -2.41 28.80 0.80
C TYR A 344 -1.58 28.64 2.08
N CYS A 345 -0.70 27.64 2.14
CA CYS A 345 0.15 27.40 3.30
C CYS A 345 1.20 28.49 3.53
N ASN A 346 1.55 29.29 2.51
CA ASN A 346 2.64 30.27 2.55
C ASN A 346 2.19 31.68 2.18
N PRO A 347 1.41 32.38 3.02
CA PRO A 347 0.90 33.72 2.69
C PRO A 347 2.02 34.74 2.43
N GLU A 348 3.15 34.63 3.15
CA GLU A 348 4.29 35.54 3.01
C GLU A 348 5.02 35.41 1.66
N ARG A 349 4.93 34.22 1.01
CA ARG A 349 5.63 33.91 -0.25
C ARG A 349 4.71 33.90 -1.47
N ARG A 350 3.46 34.32 -1.34
CA ARG A 350 2.47 34.29 -2.44
C ARG A 350 2.92 35.05 -3.69
N ALA A 351 3.57 36.22 -3.52
CA ALA A 351 4.10 36.99 -4.64
C ALA A 351 5.20 36.24 -5.41
N PHE A 352 6.09 35.55 -4.70
CA PHE A 352 7.10 34.69 -5.31
C PHE A 352 6.47 33.53 -6.08
N TYR A 353 5.57 32.75 -5.45
CA TYR A 353 4.94 31.61 -6.11
C TYR A 353 4.11 32.00 -7.33
N ARG A 354 3.43 33.15 -7.28
CA ARG A 354 2.70 33.70 -8.43
C ARG A 354 3.65 34.02 -9.59
N ARG A 355 4.78 34.70 -9.33
CA ARG A 355 5.76 35.01 -10.36
C ARG A 355 6.39 33.76 -10.98
N VAL A 356 6.85 32.83 -10.13
CA VAL A 356 7.43 31.56 -10.59
C VAL A 356 6.40 30.76 -11.37
N GLY A 357 5.15 30.67 -10.89
CA GLY A 357 4.08 29.98 -11.59
C GLY A 357 3.79 30.56 -12.98
N LEU A 358 3.74 31.88 -13.10
CA LEU A 358 3.55 32.55 -14.39
C LEU A 358 4.73 32.33 -15.34
N ILE A 359 5.98 32.43 -14.84
CA ILE A 359 7.17 32.21 -15.67
C ILE A 359 7.28 30.74 -16.11
N SER A 360 6.97 29.77 -15.20
CA SER A 360 7.06 28.34 -15.52
C SER A 360 5.88 27.84 -16.35
N LEU A 361 4.79 28.59 -16.44
CA LEU A 361 3.60 28.20 -17.21
C LEU A 361 3.91 28.03 -18.70
N ILE A 362 4.67 28.97 -19.29
CA ILE A 362 5.00 28.93 -20.71
C ILE A 362 5.80 27.67 -21.07
N PRO A 363 6.97 27.36 -20.43
CA PRO A 363 7.71 26.16 -20.73
C PRO A 363 6.94 24.88 -20.37
N ALA A 364 6.11 24.89 -19.32
CA ALA A 364 5.28 23.74 -18.95
C ALA A 364 4.22 23.45 -20.03
N VAL A 365 3.53 24.48 -20.53
CA VAL A 365 2.53 24.32 -21.61
C VAL A 365 3.23 23.88 -22.91
N ALA A 366 4.36 24.49 -23.26
CA ALA A 366 5.15 24.08 -24.44
C ALA A 366 5.59 22.60 -24.35
N LEU A 367 6.06 22.17 -23.17
CA LEU A 367 6.43 20.78 -22.92
C LEU A 367 5.21 19.84 -23.03
N LEU A 368 4.07 20.21 -22.48
CA LEU A 368 2.82 19.43 -22.59
C LEU A 368 2.39 19.30 -24.05
N ILE A 369 2.39 20.39 -24.81
CA ILE A 369 2.03 20.38 -26.24
C ILE A 369 2.99 19.49 -27.04
N ALA A 370 4.28 19.50 -26.74
CA ALA A 370 5.27 18.68 -27.43
C ALA A 370 5.22 17.19 -27.01
N LEU A 371 5.02 16.92 -25.72
CA LEU A 371 5.18 15.59 -25.13
C LEU A 371 3.89 14.76 -25.18
N VAL A 372 2.74 15.39 -24.89
CA VAL A 372 1.46 14.66 -24.78
C VAL A 372 1.06 13.96 -26.07
N PRO A 373 1.08 14.60 -27.26
CA PRO A 373 0.73 13.90 -28.49
C PRO A 373 1.64 12.70 -28.77
N ARG A 374 2.93 12.83 -28.49
CA ARG A 374 3.91 11.75 -28.69
C ARG A 374 3.72 10.59 -27.74
N LEU A 375 3.60 10.86 -26.43
CA LEU A 375 3.41 9.82 -25.40
C LEU A 375 2.06 9.11 -25.53
N PHE A 376 1.06 9.79 -26.07
CA PHE A 376 -0.30 9.27 -26.10
C PHE A 376 -0.80 8.92 -27.51
N ALA A 377 0.04 9.06 -28.55
CA ALA A 377 -0.35 8.74 -29.93
C ALA A 377 -0.92 7.32 -30.06
N SER A 378 -0.25 6.33 -29.50
CA SER A 378 -0.69 4.93 -29.47
C SER A 378 -1.84 4.64 -28.49
N ARG A 379 -2.30 5.67 -27.75
CA ARG A 379 -3.35 5.57 -26.75
C ARG A 379 -4.64 6.30 -27.13
N MET A 380 -4.59 7.04 -28.21
CA MET A 380 -5.78 7.68 -28.75
C MET A 380 -6.64 6.65 -29.47
N VAL A 381 -7.94 6.67 -29.18
CA VAL A 381 -8.96 5.92 -29.90
C VAL A 381 -9.71 6.93 -30.73
N ASP A 382 -9.76 6.73 -32.05
CA ASP A 382 -10.34 7.67 -33.02
C ASP A 382 -9.83 9.11 -32.89
N GLY A 383 -8.53 9.26 -32.54
CA GLY A 383 -7.90 10.56 -32.36
C GLY A 383 -8.24 11.27 -31.03
N ALA A 384 -8.97 10.64 -30.14
CA ALA A 384 -9.35 11.19 -28.83
C ALA A 384 -8.70 10.42 -27.68
N LEU A 385 -8.35 11.14 -26.59
CA LEU A 385 -7.88 10.53 -25.33
C LEU A 385 -9.00 9.80 -24.58
N ILE A 386 -10.24 10.21 -24.80
CA ILE A 386 -11.45 9.62 -24.23
C ILE A 386 -12.40 9.36 -25.40
N SER A 387 -12.81 8.10 -25.58
CA SER A 387 -13.73 7.68 -26.63
C SER A 387 -14.78 6.74 -26.03
N PRO A 388 -16.05 6.76 -26.53
CA PRO A 388 -17.06 5.76 -26.19
C PRO A 388 -16.64 4.32 -26.54
N ASP A 389 -15.78 4.14 -27.53
CA ASP A 389 -15.25 2.84 -27.95
C ASP A 389 -14.10 2.32 -27.06
N ASP A 390 -13.74 3.06 -26.02
CA ASP A 390 -12.77 2.60 -25.01
C ASP A 390 -13.35 1.40 -24.25
N SER A 391 -12.57 0.34 -24.13
CA SER A 391 -12.89 -0.86 -23.34
C SER A 391 -13.34 -0.53 -21.90
N ARG A 392 -12.89 0.58 -21.32
CA ARG A 392 -13.29 1.04 -19.97
C ARG A 392 -14.74 1.46 -19.90
N TYR A 393 -15.28 2.05 -20.98
CA TYR A 393 -16.71 2.36 -21.05
C TYR A 393 -17.53 1.08 -21.04
N THR A 394 -17.12 0.10 -21.83
CA THR A 394 -17.75 -1.23 -21.87
C THR A 394 -17.70 -1.90 -20.49
N PHE A 395 -16.57 -1.84 -19.79
CA PHE A 395 -16.43 -2.38 -18.42
C PHE A 395 -17.34 -1.68 -17.42
N PHE A 396 -17.46 -0.36 -17.52
CA PHE A 396 -18.37 0.40 -16.68
C PHE A 396 -19.82 -0.03 -16.87
N ILE A 397 -20.26 -0.13 -18.13
CA ILE A 397 -21.63 -0.61 -18.47
C ILE A 397 -21.82 -2.05 -17.98
N GLN A 398 -20.84 -2.93 -18.16
CA GLN A 398 -20.92 -4.32 -17.67
C GLN A 398 -21.11 -4.36 -16.16
N GLY A 399 -20.40 -3.52 -15.39
CA GLY A 399 -20.59 -3.43 -13.94
C GLY A 399 -22.01 -3.01 -13.54
N LEU A 400 -22.63 -2.12 -14.31
CA LEU A 400 -24.04 -1.75 -14.08
C LEU A 400 -25.01 -2.87 -14.46
N LEU A 401 -24.74 -3.61 -15.54
CA LEU A 401 -25.55 -4.78 -15.93
C LEU A 401 -25.47 -5.89 -14.89
N ASP A 402 -24.27 -6.15 -14.35
CA ASP A 402 -24.05 -7.15 -13.30
C ASP A 402 -24.73 -6.75 -11.99
N PHE A 403 -24.77 -5.44 -11.67
CA PHE A 403 -25.58 -4.93 -10.56
C PHE A 403 -27.07 -5.20 -10.78
N VAL A 404 -27.61 -4.96 -11.98
CA VAL A 404 -29.03 -5.22 -12.27
C VAL A 404 -29.36 -6.71 -12.13
N LYS A 405 -28.43 -7.60 -12.48
CA LYS A 405 -28.62 -9.06 -12.31
C LYS A 405 -28.68 -9.48 -10.85
N ASN A 406 -27.85 -8.89 -9.99
CA ASN A 406 -27.73 -9.24 -8.56
C ASN A 406 -27.62 -7.97 -7.70
N PRO A 407 -28.72 -7.21 -7.52
CA PRO A 407 -28.65 -5.87 -6.93
C PRO A 407 -28.24 -5.87 -5.45
N LEU A 408 -28.54 -6.92 -4.68
CA LEU A 408 -28.23 -6.94 -3.24
C LEU A 408 -26.77 -7.26 -2.96
N PHE A 409 -26.20 -8.30 -3.60
CA PHE A 409 -24.88 -8.83 -3.27
C PHE A 409 -23.87 -8.73 -4.43
N GLY A 410 -24.30 -8.30 -5.61
CA GLY A 410 -23.46 -8.27 -6.80
C GLY A 410 -23.10 -9.66 -7.33
N CYS A 411 -22.19 -9.69 -8.29
CA CYS A 411 -21.73 -10.92 -8.96
C CYS A 411 -20.40 -11.47 -8.42
N GLY A 412 -19.81 -10.86 -7.41
CA GLY A 412 -18.50 -11.21 -6.88
C GLY A 412 -17.34 -10.44 -7.51
N LEU A 413 -16.21 -10.40 -6.81
CA LEU A 413 -14.96 -9.85 -7.34
C LEU A 413 -14.41 -10.82 -8.39
N GLY A 414 -14.15 -10.31 -9.60
CA GLY A 414 -13.64 -11.13 -10.69
C GLY A 414 -14.69 -11.81 -11.57
N SER A 415 -15.99 -11.56 -11.35
CA SER A 415 -17.09 -12.13 -12.17
C SER A 415 -17.03 -11.77 -13.66
N MET A 416 -16.33 -10.71 -14.02
CA MET A 416 -16.18 -10.28 -15.42
C MET A 416 -15.47 -11.29 -16.34
N HIS A 417 -14.85 -12.32 -15.78
CA HIS A 417 -14.13 -13.29 -16.61
C HIS A 417 -15.05 -14.05 -17.58
N ASN A 418 -16.36 -14.11 -17.28
CA ASN A 418 -17.36 -14.71 -18.15
C ASN A 418 -17.95 -13.73 -19.19
N ALA A 419 -17.53 -12.46 -19.20
CA ALA A 419 -17.99 -11.52 -20.21
C ALA A 419 -17.39 -11.89 -21.59
N PRO A 420 -18.18 -11.82 -22.68
CA PRO A 420 -17.72 -12.19 -24.04
C PRO A 420 -16.44 -11.46 -24.49
N ILE A 421 -16.17 -10.30 -23.92
CA ILE A 421 -15.01 -9.45 -24.20
C ILE A 421 -13.68 -10.09 -23.74
N PHE A 422 -13.75 -11.08 -22.83
CA PHE A 422 -12.57 -11.67 -22.16
C PHE A 422 -12.41 -13.17 -22.38
N LEU A 423 -13.15 -13.74 -23.34
CA LEU A 423 -13.00 -15.14 -23.74
C LEU A 423 -11.54 -15.38 -24.18
N GLY A 424 -10.75 -15.98 -23.33
CA GLY A 424 -9.39 -16.42 -23.64
C GLY A 424 -8.32 -16.23 -22.58
N VAL A 425 -8.59 -15.56 -21.45
CA VAL A 425 -7.60 -15.39 -20.37
C VAL A 425 -8.09 -16.11 -19.11
N GLU A 426 -7.90 -17.43 -19.07
CA GLU A 426 -8.19 -18.22 -17.88
C GLU A 426 -7.40 -17.69 -16.67
N GLY A 427 -8.09 -17.45 -15.55
CA GLY A 427 -7.49 -17.12 -14.26
C GLY A 427 -7.15 -15.66 -14.03
N SER A 428 -7.43 -14.74 -14.96
CA SER A 428 -7.21 -13.30 -14.71
C SER A 428 -8.45 -12.66 -14.08
N ILE A 429 -8.26 -11.90 -13.00
CA ILE A 429 -9.30 -10.99 -12.51
C ILE A 429 -9.40 -9.81 -13.47
N VAL A 430 -10.57 -9.61 -14.01
CA VAL A 430 -10.89 -8.42 -14.76
C VAL A 430 -11.66 -7.46 -13.87
N TRP A 431 -11.15 -6.24 -13.78
CA TRP A 431 -11.74 -5.15 -13.01
C TRP A 431 -12.63 -4.30 -13.91
N TYR A 432 -13.73 -3.76 -13.35
CA TYR A 432 -14.59 -2.82 -14.09
C TYR A 432 -13.92 -1.46 -14.34
N HIS A 433 -12.69 -1.27 -13.88
CA HIS A 433 -11.90 -0.04 -14.04
C HIS A 433 -12.61 1.24 -13.62
N ASN A 434 -13.61 1.14 -12.75
CA ASN A 434 -14.33 2.25 -12.17
C ASN A 434 -14.79 1.87 -10.76
N LEU A 435 -14.53 2.75 -9.79
CA LEU A 435 -14.83 2.51 -8.37
C LEU A 435 -16.31 2.20 -8.14
N ILE A 436 -17.21 2.98 -8.76
CA ILE A 436 -18.66 2.83 -8.57
C ILE A 436 -19.14 1.52 -9.20
N ALA A 437 -18.76 1.27 -10.45
CA ALA A 437 -19.11 0.04 -11.16
C ALA A 437 -18.54 -1.20 -10.45
N GLN A 438 -17.32 -1.08 -9.88
CA GLN A 438 -16.70 -2.17 -9.12
C GLN A 438 -17.48 -2.51 -7.86
N ILE A 439 -17.91 -1.51 -7.10
CA ILE A 439 -18.71 -1.74 -5.88
C ILE A 439 -20.08 -2.30 -6.25
N LEU A 440 -20.78 -1.68 -7.18
CA LEU A 440 -22.12 -2.08 -7.60
C LEU A 440 -22.12 -3.48 -8.23
N GLY A 441 -21.29 -3.70 -9.23
CA GLY A 441 -21.28 -4.96 -9.98
C GLY A 441 -20.77 -6.14 -9.16
N SER A 442 -19.73 -5.94 -8.34
CA SER A 442 -19.14 -7.03 -7.54
C SER A 442 -19.86 -7.31 -6.24
N MET A 443 -20.38 -6.30 -5.56
CA MET A 443 -20.88 -6.41 -4.18
C MET A 443 -22.29 -5.86 -3.98
N GLY A 444 -22.91 -5.27 -5.01
CA GLY A 444 -24.28 -4.76 -4.95
C GLY A 444 -24.49 -3.67 -3.90
N LEU A 445 -25.71 -3.59 -3.38
CA LEU A 445 -26.09 -2.62 -2.33
C LEU A 445 -25.32 -2.84 -1.03
N VAL A 446 -24.97 -4.07 -0.68
CA VAL A 446 -24.15 -4.38 0.51
C VAL A 446 -22.77 -3.72 0.37
N GLY A 447 -22.18 -3.75 -0.82
CA GLY A 447 -20.94 -3.03 -1.13
C GLY A 447 -21.11 -1.50 -1.02
N VAL A 448 -22.19 -0.97 -1.55
CA VAL A 448 -22.49 0.48 -1.45
C VAL A 448 -22.59 0.93 0.00
N VAL A 449 -23.29 0.17 0.85
CA VAL A 449 -23.40 0.47 2.28
C VAL A 449 -22.02 0.39 2.95
N GLY A 450 -21.24 -0.69 2.71
CA GLY A 450 -19.94 -0.88 3.34
C GLY A 450 -18.94 0.21 2.96
N TYR A 451 -18.73 0.42 1.66
CA TYR A 451 -17.78 1.43 1.17
C TYR A 451 -18.28 2.86 1.39
N GLY A 452 -19.62 3.09 1.31
CA GLY A 452 -20.22 4.37 1.63
C GLY A 452 -20.00 4.76 3.09
N TRP A 453 -20.13 3.79 4.02
CA TRP A 453 -19.86 4.04 5.43
C TRP A 453 -18.37 4.35 5.67
N LEU A 454 -17.47 3.56 5.08
CA LEU A 454 -16.03 3.83 5.17
C LEU A 454 -15.68 5.22 4.60
N PHE A 455 -16.26 5.58 3.46
CA PHE A 455 -16.08 6.91 2.87
C PHE A 455 -16.56 8.01 3.82
N TYR A 456 -17.76 7.85 4.40
CA TYR A 456 -18.31 8.79 5.37
C TYR A 456 -17.39 8.96 6.59
N ASP A 457 -16.93 7.86 7.18
CA ASP A 457 -16.02 7.89 8.34
C ASP A 457 -14.73 8.64 8.01
N ARG A 458 -14.14 8.37 6.84
CA ARG A 458 -12.91 9.02 6.37
C ARG A 458 -13.09 10.52 6.14
N VAL A 459 -14.14 10.92 5.45
CA VAL A 459 -14.43 12.34 5.19
C VAL A 459 -14.72 13.07 6.49
N ARG A 460 -15.55 12.48 7.37
CA ARG A 460 -15.84 13.03 8.70
C ARG A 460 -14.56 13.21 9.52
N LEU A 461 -13.66 12.24 9.49
CA LEU A 461 -12.39 12.29 10.19
C LEU A 461 -11.49 13.42 9.68
N LEU A 462 -11.29 13.52 8.37
CA LEU A 462 -10.53 14.59 7.72
C LEU A 462 -11.12 15.98 8.05
N TRP A 463 -12.45 16.08 8.13
CA TRP A 463 -13.14 17.32 8.48
C TRP A 463 -12.92 17.74 9.93
N ARG A 464 -12.92 16.77 10.86
CA ARG A 464 -12.73 17.04 12.30
C ARG A 464 -11.27 17.40 12.63
N LYS A 465 -10.32 16.84 11.90
CA LYS A 465 -8.89 16.93 12.20
C LYS A 465 -8.16 17.87 11.23
N ARG A 466 -8.76 19.02 10.94
CA ARG A 466 -8.20 19.98 9.99
C ARG A 466 -6.85 20.53 10.46
N SER A 467 -5.82 20.26 9.67
CA SER A 467 -4.47 20.83 9.81
C SER A 467 -3.81 20.89 8.44
N ARG A 468 -2.66 21.54 8.32
CA ARG A 468 -1.88 21.51 7.07
C ARG A 468 -1.49 20.08 6.69
N THR A 469 -1.07 19.27 7.64
CA THR A 469 -0.72 17.86 7.45
C THR A 469 -1.93 17.03 7.03
N THR A 470 -3.06 17.20 7.71
CA THR A 470 -4.31 16.51 7.37
C THR A 470 -4.83 16.92 5.98
N MET A 471 -4.62 18.16 5.55
CA MET A 471 -4.96 18.61 4.21
C MET A 471 -4.12 17.87 3.14
N ALA A 472 -2.83 17.63 3.38
CA ALA A 472 -1.99 16.83 2.48
C ALA A 472 -2.51 15.38 2.38
N PHE A 473 -2.91 14.77 3.51
CA PHE A 473 -3.56 13.45 3.51
C PHE A 473 -4.90 13.46 2.79
N ALA A 474 -5.71 14.52 2.95
CA ALA A 474 -6.98 14.65 2.23
C ALA A 474 -6.76 14.72 0.72
N LEU A 475 -5.73 15.42 0.26
CA LEU A 475 -5.36 15.47 -1.16
C LEU A 475 -4.86 14.10 -1.65
N SER A 476 -4.06 13.37 -0.87
CA SER A 476 -3.62 12.01 -1.23
C SER A 476 -4.79 11.03 -1.32
N TYR A 477 -5.76 11.13 -0.40
CA TYR A 477 -6.99 10.33 -0.47
C TYR A 477 -7.86 10.72 -1.67
N PHE A 478 -8.01 12.01 -1.94
CA PHE A 478 -8.73 12.50 -3.12
C PHE A 478 -8.07 12.03 -4.42
N ALA A 479 -6.73 12.05 -4.49
CA ALA A 479 -5.97 11.50 -5.60
C ALA A 479 -6.27 10.01 -5.83
N MET A 480 -6.33 9.22 -4.74
CA MET A 480 -6.72 7.81 -4.80
C MET A 480 -8.14 7.62 -5.33
N LEU A 481 -9.11 8.44 -4.89
CA LEU A 481 -10.48 8.38 -5.37
C LEU A 481 -10.57 8.73 -6.86
N LEU A 482 -9.89 9.81 -7.29
CA LEU A 482 -9.87 10.22 -8.70
C LEU A 482 -9.35 9.13 -9.62
N ILE A 483 -8.18 8.56 -9.31
CA ILE A 483 -7.60 7.51 -10.15
C ILE A 483 -8.47 6.25 -10.15
N SER A 484 -9.18 5.98 -9.05
CA SER A 484 -10.08 4.84 -8.91
C SER A 484 -11.36 4.97 -9.76
N MET A 485 -11.67 6.16 -10.27
CA MET A 485 -12.77 6.34 -11.24
C MET A 485 -12.46 5.79 -12.63
N THR A 486 -11.19 5.47 -12.93
CA THR A 486 -10.78 4.96 -14.25
C THR A 486 -9.82 3.77 -14.17
N ASN A 487 -9.45 3.36 -12.97
CA ASN A 487 -8.57 2.23 -12.68
C ASN A 487 -9.03 1.56 -11.38
N PRO A 488 -8.65 0.32 -11.08
CA PRO A 488 -9.00 -0.32 -9.81
C PRO A 488 -8.16 0.15 -8.61
N GLY A 489 -7.59 1.35 -8.64
CA GLY A 489 -6.58 1.83 -7.70
C GLY A 489 -6.84 1.58 -6.21
N MET A 490 -8.09 1.68 -5.76
CA MET A 490 -8.50 1.42 -4.38
C MET A 490 -8.54 -0.09 -4.05
N PHE A 491 -8.70 -0.94 -5.06
CA PHE A 491 -8.83 -2.40 -4.90
C PHE A 491 -7.55 -3.14 -5.27
N CYS A 492 -6.82 -2.64 -6.25
CA CYS A 492 -5.65 -3.32 -6.80
C CYS A 492 -4.57 -2.29 -7.20
N PRO A 493 -3.30 -2.53 -6.82
CA PRO A 493 -2.81 -3.62 -5.97
C PRO A 493 -3.04 -3.34 -4.47
N MET A 494 -3.06 -4.37 -3.66
CA MET A 494 -3.32 -4.28 -2.21
C MET A 494 -2.40 -3.34 -1.42
N PRO A 495 -1.10 -3.14 -1.74
CA PRO A 495 -0.28 -2.15 -1.06
C PRO A 495 -0.88 -0.73 -1.03
N ASN A 496 -1.63 -0.34 -2.07
CA ASN A 496 -2.32 0.96 -2.08
C ASN A 496 -3.40 1.04 -1.01
N ALA A 497 -4.18 -0.04 -0.83
CA ALA A 497 -5.20 -0.13 0.22
C ALA A 497 -4.55 -0.09 1.62
N LEU A 498 -3.44 -0.81 1.81
CA LEU A 498 -2.68 -0.81 3.07
C LEU A 498 -2.13 0.58 3.41
N LEU A 499 -1.57 1.30 2.44
CA LEU A 499 -1.12 2.69 2.64
C LEU A 499 -2.27 3.60 3.07
N MET A 500 -3.45 3.45 2.45
CA MET A 500 -4.63 4.22 2.86
C MET A 500 -5.10 3.85 4.27
N VAL A 501 -5.09 2.59 4.64
CA VAL A 501 -5.43 2.13 6.00
C VAL A 501 -4.48 2.77 7.02
N ALA A 502 -3.17 2.64 6.83
CA ALA A 502 -2.16 3.21 7.72
C ALA A 502 -2.26 4.74 7.81
N MET A 503 -2.45 5.41 6.67
CA MET A 503 -2.64 6.85 6.60
C MET A 503 -3.83 7.32 7.44
N PHE A 504 -4.97 6.63 7.37
CA PHE A 504 -6.15 7.01 8.15
C PHE A 504 -5.98 6.73 9.65
N VAL A 505 -5.28 5.67 10.04
CA VAL A 505 -4.88 5.46 11.45
C VAL A 505 -4.01 6.61 11.96
N VAL A 506 -3.09 7.11 11.13
CA VAL A 506 -2.26 8.28 11.47
C VAL A 506 -3.12 9.55 11.58
N VAL A 507 -4.09 9.76 10.70
CA VAL A 507 -5.04 10.89 10.80
C VAL A 507 -5.88 10.81 12.08
N GLU A 508 -6.30 9.62 12.51
CA GLU A 508 -7.04 9.43 13.77
C GLU A 508 -6.26 9.93 15.00
N ARG A 509 -4.94 9.89 14.97
CA ARG A 509 -4.07 10.36 16.06
C ARG A 509 -3.94 11.88 16.12
N GLN A 510 -4.23 12.59 15.03
CA GLN A 510 -4.12 14.05 15.02
C GLN A 510 -5.12 14.68 16.00
N PRO A 511 -4.78 15.82 16.64
CA PRO A 511 -5.70 16.50 17.53
C PRO A 511 -6.93 17.00 16.78
N ASP A 512 -8.09 17.02 17.45
CA ASP A 512 -9.31 17.64 16.91
C ASP A 512 -9.12 19.17 16.84
N THR A 513 -9.43 19.77 15.72
CA THR A 513 -9.29 21.23 15.52
C THR A 513 -10.18 22.03 16.50
N ALA A 514 -11.30 21.46 16.91
CA ALA A 514 -12.21 22.09 17.91
C ALA A 514 -11.63 22.09 19.35
N ALA A 515 -10.61 21.25 19.62
CA ALA A 515 -10.03 21.10 20.95
C ALA A 515 -8.84 22.06 21.22
N VAL A 516 -8.39 22.79 20.19
CA VAL A 516 -7.32 23.79 20.37
C VAL A 516 -7.99 25.10 20.79
N PRO A 517 -7.94 25.48 22.10
CA PRO A 517 -8.38 26.81 22.48
C PRO A 517 -7.52 27.83 21.73
N VAL A 518 -8.18 28.75 21.05
CA VAL A 518 -7.50 29.92 20.45
C VAL A 518 -6.87 30.67 21.61
N LYS A 519 -5.59 30.44 21.85
CA LYS A 519 -4.78 31.32 22.71
C LYS A 519 -4.68 32.67 21.98
N VAL A 520 -5.61 33.55 22.30
CA VAL A 520 -5.48 34.97 21.98
C VAL A 520 -4.33 35.48 22.85
N GLY A 521 -3.20 35.77 22.22
CA GLY A 521 -2.10 36.52 22.79
C GLY A 521 -1.11 35.73 23.65
N SER A 522 -0.10 35.16 23.03
CA SER A 522 1.25 35.14 23.60
C SER A 522 2.27 34.98 22.47
N ALA A 523 3.36 35.73 22.63
CA ALA A 523 4.43 35.93 21.66
C ALA A 523 5.00 34.65 21.05
N SER A 524 5.36 34.76 19.80
CA SER A 524 6.10 33.81 18.98
C SER A 524 7.28 33.18 19.71
N THR A 525 7.16 31.88 20.01
CA THR A 525 8.31 31.03 20.29
C THR A 525 8.96 30.67 18.94
N PRO A 526 10.27 30.87 18.76
CA PRO A 526 10.92 30.54 17.50
C PRO A 526 10.92 29.02 17.30
N GLU A 527 10.29 28.58 16.21
CA GLU A 527 10.39 27.19 15.72
C GLU A 527 11.87 26.82 15.57
N ARG A 528 12.31 25.82 16.31
CA ARG A 528 13.63 25.21 16.13
C ARG A 528 13.72 24.67 14.71
N ARG A 529 14.61 25.23 13.92
CA ARG A 529 15.06 24.69 12.66
C ARG A 529 15.73 23.34 12.92
N LEU A 530 15.07 22.26 12.53
CA LEU A 530 15.70 20.95 12.39
C LEU A 530 16.10 20.78 10.93
N PHE A 531 17.43 20.80 10.71
CA PHE A 531 18.07 20.40 9.47
C PHE A 531 18.10 18.88 9.32
#